data_04e63d255e7fbb437b9d744489eec5c7
#
_entry.id   04e63d255e7fbb437b9d744489eec5c7
#
_cell.length_a   1.000
_cell.length_b   1.000
_cell.length_c   1.000
_cell.angle_alpha   90.00
_cell.angle_beta   90.00
_cell.angle_gamma   90.00
#
_symmetry.space_group_name_H-M   'P 1'
#
loop_
_entity.id
_entity.type
_entity.pdbx_description
1 polymer ?
#
loop_
_entity_poly.entity_id
_entity_poly.type
_entity_poly.pdbx_seq_one_letter_code
_entity_poly.pdbx_strand_id
1 'polypeptide(L)'
;MLHSRLLALAALLAALVVLPACDSGGGTTEPPPNDTILFGLNYTRLFAPPTAAEVMGVREDWADRNPQTAGTKTVASAEIGDATYRVLQHTVSTSNGESVTHVGIVRIPLGATNLPVVVVHHGGDDGFSINASTSNTGVEQWVAAFPELASQTVQAWPVYRSETIEAGTDIPAGPFTASGDPSPWDYDVDDSIAFLTATLERWADETDSGNVVAMGMSRGANTALLHAIRDDRIGAVVDYYGPADFYNAGAQTLATGVLTGNAGALSLPGAQYLLDNVLDPLRTEDGGYNASADYATGRLEVLRRSASAFTTDLPDTQVHHHYRDGVVPITFSQALAESVAANGSGGSFEFFPYGTPPASPADASPIFHAPEVSPEMQPSLSTVQSFLLNAVGLGNASRRPALALTY
;
A
#
# COMPACT_ATOMS: atom_id res chain seq x y z
N MET A 1 -13.94 -21.29 4.35
CA MET A 1 -14.81 -20.33 3.64
C MET A 1 -14.03 -19.27 2.85
N LEU A 2 -12.79 -18.93 3.24
CA LEU A 2 -11.96 -17.94 2.51
C LEU A 2 -11.52 -18.43 1.11
N HIS A 3 -11.18 -19.71 0.97
CA HIS A 3 -10.80 -20.29 -0.34
C HIS A 3 -11.91 -20.20 -1.40
N SER A 4 -13.16 -20.18 -1.00
CA SER A 4 -14.29 -20.06 -1.93
C SER A 4 -14.51 -18.62 -2.41
N ARG A 5 -14.10 -17.61 -1.63
CA ARG A 5 -14.20 -16.19 -2.03
C ARG A 5 -13.05 -15.79 -2.98
N LEU A 6 -11.84 -16.30 -2.75
CA LEU A 6 -10.69 -16.08 -3.63
C LEU A 6 -10.87 -16.74 -5.00
N LEU A 7 -11.46 -17.93 -5.07
CA LEU A 7 -11.72 -18.62 -6.35
C LEU A 7 -12.81 -17.92 -7.19
N ALA A 8 -13.78 -17.25 -6.55
CA ALA A 8 -14.80 -16.48 -7.25
C ALA A 8 -14.23 -15.21 -7.90
N LEU A 9 -13.18 -14.61 -7.31
CA LEU A 9 -12.52 -13.41 -7.82
C LEU A 9 -11.75 -13.68 -9.13
N ALA A 10 -11.04 -14.80 -9.23
CA ALA A 10 -10.25 -15.16 -10.40
C ALA A 10 -11.09 -15.42 -11.66
N ALA A 11 -12.30 -15.94 -11.51
CA ALA A 11 -13.16 -16.25 -12.65
C ALA A 11 -13.83 -15.02 -13.28
N LEU A 12 -13.92 -13.90 -12.55
CA LEU A 12 -14.64 -12.71 -13.01
C LEU A 12 -13.77 -11.69 -13.75
N LEU A 13 -12.46 -11.62 -13.44
CA LEU A 13 -11.52 -10.72 -14.14
C LEU A 13 -11.24 -11.16 -15.59
N ALA A 14 -11.42 -12.43 -15.92
CA ALA A 14 -11.21 -12.96 -17.26
C ALA A 14 -12.24 -12.51 -18.32
N ALA A 15 -13.35 -11.91 -17.89
CA ALA A 15 -14.47 -11.58 -18.80
C ALA A 15 -14.44 -10.13 -19.36
N LEU A 16 -13.43 -9.31 -18.99
CA LEU A 16 -13.51 -7.86 -19.27
C LEU A 16 -12.57 -7.32 -20.37
N VAL A 17 -11.97 -8.16 -21.20
CA VAL A 17 -11.07 -7.67 -22.26
C VAL A 17 -11.52 -8.13 -23.63
N VAL A 18 -12.49 -7.44 -24.21
CA VAL A 18 -12.60 -7.27 -25.69
C VAL A 18 -13.24 -5.92 -25.99
N LEU A 19 -12.43 -4.90 -26.21
CA LEU A 19 -12.87 -3.72 -26.95
C LEU A 19 -12.49 -3.93 -28.43
N PRO A 20 -13.41 -3.75 -29.38
CA PRO A 20 -13.06 -3.84 -30.81
C PRO A 20 -12.25 -2.61 -31.23
N ALA A 21 -11.09 -2.86 -31.84
CA ALA A 21 -10.37 -1.84 -32.60
C ALA A 21 -11.19 -1.50 -33.86
N CYS A 22 -11.61 -0.25 -33.99
CA CYS A 22 -12.17 0.26 -35.23
C CYS A 22 -11.04 0.82 -36.06
N ASP A 23 -10.89 0.24 -37.26
CA ASP A 23 -10.03 0.72 -38.35
C ASP A 23 -10.65 1.96 -39.00
N SER A 24 -9.85 3.00 -39.28
CA SER A 24 -10.32 4.18 -39.98
C SER A 24 -9.30 4.71 -40.97
N GLY A 25 -9.69 4.74 -42.23
CA GLY A 25 -8.97 5.44 -43.28
C GLY A 25 -9.44 6.89 -43.46
N GLY A 26 -8.51 7.80 -43.75
CA GLY A 26 -8.72 9.01 -44.54
C GLY A 26 -8.65 10.36 -43.82
N GLY A 27 -7.61 11.12 -44.12
CA GLY A 27 -7.09 12.41 -43.71
C GLY A 27 -8.03 13.58 -43.45
N THR A 28 -7.53 14.43 -42.61
CA THR A 28 -7.50 15.90 -42.46
C THR A 28 -7.54 16.28 -40.99
N THR A 29 -6.62 17.17 -40.54
CA THR A 29 -6.56 17.85 -39.22
C THR A 29 -7.09 17.02 -38.07
N GLU A 30 -6.18 16.45 -37.27
CA GLU A 30 -6.55 15.71 -36.06
C GLU A 30 -7.53 16.55 -35.22
N PRO A 31 -8.76 16.04 -35.00
CA PRO A 31 -9.58 16.59 -33.95
C PRO A 31 -8.81 16.39 -32.62
N PRO A 32 -9.03 17.23 -31.60
CA PRO A 32 -8.48 16.99 -30.26
C PRO A 32 -8.78 15.55 -29.87
N PRO A 33 -7.89 14.87 -29.16
CA PRO A 33 -8.06 13.46 -28.82
C PRO A 33 -9.47 13.26 -28.30
N ASN A 34 -10.24 12.39 -28.96
CA ASN A 34 -11.64 12.16 -28.61
C ASN A 34 -11.68 11.72 -27.15
N ASP A 35 -12.30 12.56 -26.30
CA ASP A 35 -12.52 12.20 -24.90
C ASP A 35 -13.20 10.84 -24.83
N THR A 36 -12.60 9.92 -24.10
CA THR A 36 -13.21 8.60 -23.84
C THR A 36 -14.29 8.79 -22.78
N ILE A 37 -15.55 8.76 -23.22
CA ILE A 37 -16.72 8.86 -22.34
C ILE A 37 -17.26 7.46 -22.10
N LEU A 38 -17.20 6.99 -20.84
CA LEU A 38 -17.79 5.72 -20.41
C LEU A 38 -18.84 5.98 -19.33
N PHE A 39 -20.04 5.48 -19.51
CA PHE A 39 -21.18 5.66 -18.59
C PHE A 39 -21.48 7.14 -18.27
N GLY A 40 -21.11 8.06 -19.17
CA GLY A 40 -21.24 9.51 -18.96
C GLY A 40 -20.05 10.16 -18.24
N LEU A 41 -19.06 9.40 -17.76
CA LEU A 41 -17.79 9.91 -17.22
C LEU A 41 -16.77 10.15 -18.33
N ASN A 42 -16.08 11.26 -18.24
CA ASN A 42 -14.93 11.56 -19.10
C ASN A 42 -13.65 10.94 -18.49
N TYR A 43 -13.33 9.70 -18.92
CA TYR A 43 -12.15 8.97 -18.47
C TYR A 43 -10.84 9.66 -18.85
N THR A 44 -10.79 10.28 -20.04
CA THR A 44 -9.62 11.04 -20.49
C THR A 44 -9.29 12.16 -19.52
N ARG A 45 -10.30 12.85 -18.99
CA ARG A 45 -10.09 13.92 -18.00
C ARG A 45 -9.79 13.39 -16.61
N LEU A 46 -10.53 12.39 -16.14
CA LEU A 46 -10.35 11.84 -14.79
C LEU A 46 -8.96 11.22 -14.62
N PHE A 47 -8.52 10.43 -15.61
CA PHE A 47 -7.26 9.70 -15.58
C PHE A 47 -6.14 10.36 -16.41
N ALA A 48 -6.28 11.63 -16.78
CA ALA A 48 -5.18 12.37 -17.40
C ALA A 48 -3.97 12.41 -16.45
N PRO A 49 -2.73 12.31 -16.96
CA PRO A 49 -1.54 12.44 -16.13
C PRO A 49 -1.62 13.67 -15.21
N PRO A 50 -1.19 13.57 -13.95
CA PRO A 50 -1.25 14.69 -13.03
C PRO A 50 -0.33 15.83 -13.48
N THR A 51 -0.79 17.06 -13.30
CA THR A 51 0.03 18.25 -13.54
C THR A 51 0.97 18.51 -12.37
N ALA A 52 2.07 19.22 -12.62
CA ALA A 52 2.99 19.64 -11.56
C ALA A 52 2.30 20.46 -10.46
N ALA A 53 1.28 21.25 -10.81
CA ALA A 53 0.51 22.04 -9.84
C ALA A 53 -0.35 21.15 -8.95
N GLU A 54 -1.01 20.11 -9.49
CA GLU A 54 -1.76 19.12 -8.70
C GLU A 54 -0.83 18.36 -7.74
N VAL A 55 0.34 17.91 -8.22
CA VAL A 55 1.34 17.22 -7.38
C VAL A 55 1.83 18.11 -6.25
N MET A 56 2.15 19.38 -6.53
CA MET A 56 2.54 20.35 -5.50
C MET A 56 1.41 20.58 -4.48
N GLY A 57 0.18 20.76 -4.94
CA GLY A 57 -0.96 20.98 -4.06
C GLY A 57 -1.22 19.81 -3.11
N VAL A 58 -1.01 18.57 -3.56
CA VAL A 58 -1.11 17.39 -2.69
C VAL A 58 0.02 17.35 -1.65
N ARG A 59 1.27 17.68 -2.03
CA ARG A 59 2.39 17.76 -1.07
C ARG A 59 2.15 18.84 -0.01
N GLU A 60 1.64 19.99 -0.41
CA GLU A 60 1.30 21.09 0.52
C GLU A 60 0.19 20.65 1.49
N ASP A 61 -0.87 20.01 1.00
CA ASP A 61 -1.94 19.46 1.83
C ASP A 61 -1.40 18.44 2.85
N TRP A 62 -0.55 17.50 2.44
CA TRP A 62 0.06 16.53 3.35
C TRP A 62 0.96 17.20 4.41
N ALA A 63 1.78 18.17 4.02
CA ALA A 63 2.62 18.91 4.95
C ALA A 63 1.80 19.71 5.95
N ASP A 64 0.71 20.32 5.51
CA ASP A 64 -0.19 21.11 6.35
C ASP A 64 -0.97 20.24 7.35
N ARG A 65 -1.23 18.98 7.05
CA ARG A 65 -1.94 18.06 7.97
C ARG A 65 -1.14 17.81 9.24
N ASN A 66 0.18 17.65 9.15
CA ASN A 66 1.10 17.49 10.27
C ASN A 66 0.55 16.56 11.37
N PRO A 67 0.41 15.25 11.13
CA PRO A 67 -0.24 14.31 12.05
C PRO A 67 0.49 14.26 13.39
N GLN A 68 -0.24 14.46 14.48
CA GLN A 68 0.25 14.46 15.84
C GLN A 68 -0.31 13.29 16.63
N THR A 69 0.45 12.83 17.62
CA THR A 69 0.03 11.78 18.56
C THR A 69 -0.19 12.32 19.95
N ALA A 70 -1.20 11.82 20.65
CA ALA A 70 -1.47 12.17 22.05
C ALA A 70 -2.14 10.99 22.78
N GLY A 71 -2.11 11.03 24.12
CA GLY A 71 -2.81 10.05 24.96
C GLY A 71 -2.33 8.60 24.77
N THR A 72 -1.07 8.42 24.42
CA THR A 72 -0.45 7.14 24.15
C THR A 72 -0.47 6.20 25.36
N LYS A 73 -1.05 5.01 25.20
CA LYS A 73 -1.12 3.99 26.24
C LYS A 73 -1.03 2.57 25.68
N THR A 74 -0.40 1.68 26.43
CA THR A 74 -0.47 0.24 26.16
C THR A 74 -1.78 -0.29 26.76
N VAL A 75 -2.68 -0.79 25.91
CA VAL A 75 -4.01 -1.29 26.33
C VAL A 75 -4.03 -2.79 26.56
N ALA A 76 -3.08 -3.52 25.97
CA ALA A 76 -2.86 -4.94 26.22
C ALA A 76 -1.39 -5.30 25.95
N SER A 77 -0.91 -6.38 26.58
CA SER A 77 0.45 -6.89 26.40
C SER A 77 0.50 -8.38 26.71
N ALA A 78 1.30 -9.13 25.94
CA ALA A 78 1.64 -10.52 26.21
C ALA A 78 3.07 -10.82 25.74
N GLU A 79 3.72 -11.78 26.40
CA GLU A 79 4.95 -12.40 25.90
C GLU A 79 4.60 -13.64 25.09
N ILE A 80 5.03 -13.69 23.83
CA ILE A 80 4.81 -14.79 22.91
C ILE A 80 6.15 -15.15 22.30
N GLY A 81 6.62 -16.36 22.55
CA GLY A 81 7.92 -16.82 22.07
C GLY A 81 9.08 -15.96 22.59
N ASP A 82 9.80 -15.31 21.69
CA ASP A 82 11.00 -14.51 21.98
C ASP A 82 10.74 -13.00 22.06
N ALA A 83 9.48 -12.59 22.09
CA ALA A 83 9.12 -11.17 22.05
C ALA A 83 7.93 -10.81 22.96
N THR A 84 7.85 -9.52 23.32
CA THR A 84 6.67 -8.92 23.91
C THR A 84 5.83 -8.25 22.83
N TYR A 85 4.56 -8.58 22.78
CA TYR A 85 3.53 -7.96 21.93
C TYR A 85 2.75 -6.95 22.74
N ARG A 86 2.63 -5.74 22.26
CA ARG A 86 1.95 -4.64 22.93
C ARG A 86 0.97 -3.98 22.00
N VAL A 87 -0.29 -3.93 22.39
CA VAL A 87 -1.30 -3.14 21.69
C VAL A 87 -1.19 -1.70 22.19
N LEU A 88 -0.75 -0.83 21.30
CA LEU A 88 -0.63 0.59 21.54
C LEU A 88 -1.90 1.29 21.06
N GLN A 89 -2.49 2.11 21.90
CA GLN A 89 -3.59 3.01 21.57
C GLN A 89 -3.16 4.45 21.77
N HIS A 90 -3.50 5.33 20.82
CA HIS A 90 -3.25 6.76 20.90
C HIS A 90 -4.33 7.54 20.15
N THR A 91 -4.37 8.84 20.33
CA THR A 91 -5.18 9.74 19.51
C THR A 91 -4.30 10.33 18.43
N VAL A 92 -4.73 10.22 17.20
CA VAL A 92 -4.15 10.93 16.05
C VAL A 92 -4.96 12.18 15.80
N SER A 93 -4.31 13.32 15.63
CA SER A 93 -4.94 14.57 15.22
C SER A 93 -4.15 15.24 14.13
N THR A 94 -4.84 15.88 13.21
CA THR A 94 -4.25 16.65 12.12
C THR A 94 -4.68 18.10 12.18
N SER A 95 -3.91 19.01 11.59
CA SER A 95 -4.16 20.44 11.67
C SER A 95 -5.46 20.87 10.99
N ASN A 96 -5.99 20.08 10.08
CA ASN A 96 -7.29 20.31 9.44
C ASN A 96 -8.51 19.88 10.28
N GLY A 97 -8.27 19.42 11.52
CA GLY A 97 -9.31 19.13 12.51
C GLY A 97 -9.75 17.67 12.61
N GLU A 98 -9.14 16.74 11.85
CA GLU A 98 -9.35 15.32 12.05
C GLU A 98 -8.81 14.89 13.42
N SER A 99 -9.56 14.04 14.12
CA SER A 99 -9.14 13.45 15.39
C SER A 99 -9.75 12.05 15.55
N VAL A 100 -8.91 11.03 15.59
CA VAL A 100 -9.32 9.64 15.68
C VAL A 100 -8.56 8.91 16.79
N THR A 101 -9.18 7.84 17.33
CA THR A 101 -8.47 6.87 18.17
C THR A 101 -7.86 5.83 17.24
N HIS A 102 -6.55 5.74 17.25
CA HIS A 102 -5.80 4.77 16.48
C HIS A 102 -5.22 3.68 17.38
N VAL A 103 -5.06 2.48 16.83
CA VAL A 103 -4.44 1.33 17.51
C VAL A 103 -3.46 0.63 16.58
N GLY A 104 -2.50 -0.07 17.17
CA GLY A 104 -1.56 -0.90 16.43
C GLY A 104 -0.85 -1.87 17.37
N ILE A 105 -0.10 -2.81 16.82
CA ILE A 105 0.76 -3.72 17.57
C ILE A 105 2.21 -3.28 17.44
N VAL A 106 2.92 -3.32 18.58
CA VAL A 106 4.38 -3.22 18.60
C VAL A 106 4.92 -4.53 19.16
N ARG A 107 5.67 -5.27 18.34
CA ARG A 107 6.42 -6.45 18.75
C ARG A 107 7.85 -6.03 19.07
N ILE A 108 8.29 -6.33 20.30
CA ILE A 108 9.62 -5.98 20.81
C ILE A 108 10.33 -7.27 21.23
N PRO A 109 11.46 -7.64 20.60
CA PRO A 109 12.28 -8.77 21.04
C PRO A 109 12.66 -8.66 22.51
N LEU A 110 12.69 -9.78 23.24
CA LEU A 110 13.07 -9.79 24.65
C LEU A 110 14.51 -9.29 24.83
N GLY A 111 14.71 -8.34 25.72
CA GLY A 111 16.01 -7.73 25.96
C GLY A 111 16.45 -6.71 24.89
N ALA A 112 15.52 -6.25 24.06
CA ALA A 112 15.78 -5.22 23.06
C ALA A 112 16.34 -3.94 23.69
N THR A 113 17.36 -3.39 23.05
CA THR A 113 17.95 -2.07 23.36
C THR A 113 18.42 -1.45 22.05
N ASN A 114 17.93 -0.25 21.77
CA ASN A 114 18.33 0.54 20.61
C ASN A 114 18.30 -0.26 19.29
N LEU A 115 17.22 -1.01 19.05
CA LEU A 115 17.03 -1.78 17.82
C LEU A 115 16.37 -0.94 16.73
N PRO A 116 16.75 -1.13 15.45
CA PRO A 116 16.04 -0.53 14.34
C PRO A 116 14.54 -0.89 14.33
N VAL A 117 13.74 -0.09 13.66
CA VAL A 117 12.29 -0.28 13.58
C VAL A 117 11.87 -0.64 12.16
N VAL A 118 11.05 -1.67 12.02
CA VAL A 118 10.35 -2.00 10.78
C VAL A 118 8.88 -1.66 10.95
N VAL A 119 8.37 -0.75 10.12
CA VAL A 119 6.92 -0.51 10.02
C VAL A 119 6.36 -1.49 9.00
N VAL A 120 5.41 -2.32 9.42
CA VAL A 120 4.81 -3.35 8.57
C VAL A 120 3.35 -3.01 8.29
N HIS A 121 3.05 -2.77 7.03
CA HIS A 121 1.71 -2.43 6.55
C HIS A 121 1.00 -3.67 6.01
N HIS A 122 -0.14 -4.02 6.63
CA HIS A 122 -0.93 -5.20 6.25
C HIS A 122 -1.75 -4.98 4.98
N GLY A 123 -2.05 -6.08 4.28
CA GLY A 123 -3.00 -6.09 3.16
C GLY A 123 -4.45 -6.26 3.61
N GLY A 124 -5.38 -6.23 2.66
CA GLY A 124 -6.82 -6.39 2.94
C GLY A 124 -7.49 -5.12 3.47
N ASP A 125 -8.68 -5.26 4.05
CA ASP A 125 -9.52 -4.19 4.58
C ASP A 125 -10.28 -4.59 5.87
N ASP A 126 -9.92 -5.73 6.47
CA ASP A 126 -10.53 -6.25 7.71
C ASP A 126 -9.58 -6.12 8.92
N GLY A 127 -8.41 -5.48 8.75
CA GLY A 127 -7.35 -5.43 9.75
C GLY A 127 -6.45 -6.67 9.69
N PHE A 128 -5.90 -7.05 10.85
CA PHE A 128 -4.99 -8.20 10.93
C PHE A 128 -5.10 -8.95 12.27
N SER A 129 -4.52 -10.15 12.33
CA SER A 129 -4.45 -10.93 13.57
C SER A 129 -3.01 -11.13 14.03
N ILE A 130 -2.85 -11.39 15.34
CA ILE A 130 -1.56 -11.80 15.87
C ILE A 130 -1.28 -13.26 15.48
N ASN A 131 -2.31 -14.09 15.55
CA ASN A 131 -2.19 -15.53 15.40
C ASN A 131 -2.48 -15.99 13.96
N ALA A 132 -1.48 -16.58 13.30
CA ALA A 132 -1.58 -17.08 11.92
C ALA A 132 -2.67 -18.12 11.66
N SER A 133 -3.28 -18.69 12.71
CA SER A 133 -4.31 -19.74 12.57
C SER A 133 -5.66 -19.23 12.06
N THR A 134 -5.90 -17.94 12.00
CA THR A 134 -7.22 -17.34 11.72
C THR A 134 -7.26 -16.41 10.51
N SER A 135 -6.14 -15.89 10.00
CA SER A 135 -6.09 -15.04 8.80
C SER A 135 -4.76 -15.17 8.05
N ASN A 136 -4.77 -14.83 6.76
CA ASN A 136 -3.58 -14.80 5.91
C ASN A 136 -2.64 -13.61 6.20
N THR A 137 -2.98 -12.74 7.15
CA THR A 137 -2.25 -11.53 7.52
C THR A 137 -1.92 -11.54 9.01
N GLY A 138 -1.26 -12.60 9.46
CA GLY A 138 -0.85 -12.73 10.86
C GLY A 138 0.54 -12.15 11.12
N VAL A 139 0.72 -11.49 12.26
CA VAL A 139 2.05 -11.02 12.69
C VAL A 139 3.03 -12.18 12.80
N GLU A 140 2.60 -13.31 13.37
CA GLU A 140 3.42 -14.53 13.51
C GLU A 140 3.82 -15.16 12.15
N GLN A 141 2.96 -15.05 11.15
CA GLN A 141 3.27 -15.52 9.79
C GLN A 141 4.39 -14.68 9.17
N TRP A 142 4.33 -13.36 9.37
CA TRP A 142 5.39 -12.45 8.93
C TRP A 142 6.71 -12.74 9.66
N VAL A 143 6.65 -12.94 10.99
CA VAL A 143 7.83 -13.31 11.80
C VAL A 143 8.46 -14.60 11.28
N ALA A 144 7.65 -15.59 10.91
CA ALA A 144 8.14 -16.85 10.33
C ALA A 144 8.76 -16.66 8.92
N ALA A 145 8.23 -15.71 8.13
CA ALA A 145 8.77 -15.39 6.81
C ALA A 145 10.09 -14.60 6.85
N PHE A 146 10.28 -13.75 7.89
CA PHE A 146 11.44 -12.88 8.06
C PHE A 146 12.11 -13.05 9.45
N PRO A 147 12.58 -14.27 9.82
CA PRO A 147 12.96 -14.56 11.20
C PRO A 147 14.19 -13.79 11.67
N GLU A 148 15.15 -13.52 10.80
CA GLU A 148 16.35 -12.77 11.16
C GLU A 148 16.03 -11.28 11.34
N LEU A 149 15.22 -10.71 10.47
CA LEU A 149 14.74 -9.33 10.60
C LEU A 149 13.90 -9.19 11.88
N ALA A 150 12.99 -10.14 12.14
CA ALA A 150 12.12 -10.12 13.32
C ALA A 150 12.89 -10.19 14.64
N SER A 151 14.01 -10.93 14.68
CA SER A 151 14.84 -11.06 15.91
C SER A 151 15.73 -9.86 16.16
N GLN A 152 16.04 -9.05 15.17
CA GLN A 152 16.98 -7.94 15.23
C GLN A 152 16.33 -6.56 15.16
N THR A 153 15.00 -6.47 15.05
CA THR A 153 14.29 -5.20 14.93
C THR A 153 13.05 -5.16 15.85
N VAL A 154 12.59 -3.97 16.15
CA VAL A 154 11.24 -3.74 16.67
C VAL A 154 10.29 -3.66 15.49
N GLN A 155 9.14 -4.32 15.54
CA GLN A 155 8.13 -4.27 14.48
C GLN A 155 6.93 -3.44 14.93
N ALA A 156 6.56 -2.43 14.15
CA ALA A 156 5.41 -1.56 14.35
C ALA A 156 4.34 -1.88 13.30
N TRP A 157 3.15 -2.30 13.73
CA TRP A 157 2.02 -2.73 12.90
C TRP A 157 0.84 -1.80 13.12
N PRO A 158 0.72 -0.68 12.39
CA PRO A 158 -0.48 0.16 12.44
C PRO A 158 -1.66 -0.58 11.84
N VAL A 159 -2.87 -0.43 12.41
CA VAL A 159 -4.11 -0.85 11.77
C VAL A 159 -4.74 0.35 11.07
N TYR A 160 -5.53 0.14 10.04
CA TYR A 160 -6.17 1.26 9.33
C TYR A 160 -7.48 1.67 9.98
N ARG A 161 -8.00 2.85 9.60
CA ARG A 161 -9.26 3.38 10.14
C ARG A 161 -10.41 2.41 9.96
N SER A 162 -11.27 2.31 10.96
CA SER A 162 -12.40 1.38 11.07
C SER A 162 -12.04 -0.10 11.12
N GLU A 163 -10.77 -0.47 11.02
CA GLU A 163 -10.33 -1.84 11.01
C GLU A 163 -9.92 -2.34 12.39
N THR A 164 -9.78 -3.66 12.53
CA THR A 164 -9.68 -4.34 13.82
C THR A 164 -8.43 -5.21 13.92
N ILE A 165 -7.80 -5.19 15.08
CA ILE A 165 -6.77 -6.15 15.46
C ILE A 165 -7.45 -7.31 16.19
N GLU A 166 -7.38 -8.50 15.62
CA GLU A 166 -7.80 -9.74 16.25
C GLU A 166 -6.64 -10.29 17.10
N ALA A 167 -6.71 -10.07 18.40
CA ALA A 167 -5.62 -10.40 19.32
C ALA A 167 -5.50 -11.90 19.64
N GLY A 168 -6.50 -12.71 19.29
CA GLY A 168 -6.52 -14.13 19.58
C GLY A 168 -6.66 -14.44 21.08
N THR A 169 -6.24 -15.65 21.49
CA THR A 169 -6.27 -16.07 22.89
C THR A 169 -5.06 -15.62 23.68
N ASP A 170 -3.97 -15.23 23.03
CA ASP A 170 -2.69 -14.96 23.64
C ASP A 170 -2.60 -13.55 24.20
N ILE A 171 -3.39 -12.61 23.67
CA ILE A 171 -3.54 -11.26 24.23
C ILE A 171 -4.98 -11.09 24.73
N PRO A 172 -5.22 -11.20 26.05
CA PRO A 172 -6.55 -11.00 26.59
C PRO A 172 -7.01 -9.55 26.39
N ALA A 173 -8.30 -9.37 26.18
CA ALA A 173 -9.01 -8.10 26.07
C ALA A 173 -9.18 -7.48 24.66
N GLY A 174 -8.98 -8.25 23.57
CA GLY A 174 -9.39 -7.81 22.21
C GLY A 174 -10.87 -8.10 21.90
N PRO A 175 -11.36 -7.76 20.71
CA PRO A 175 -10.67 -7.08 19.61
C PRO A 175 -10.40 -5.58 19.87
N PHE A 176 -9.44 -5.00 19.13
CA PHE A 176 -9.11 -3.58 19.24
C PHE A 176 -9.35 -2.91 17.87
N THR A 177 -10.23 -1.91 17.85
CA THR A 177 -10.64 -1.26 16.59
C THR A 177 -10.18 0.19 16.56
N ALA A 178 -9.60 0.61 15.44
CA ALA A 178 -9.34 2.02 15.15
C ALA A 178 -10.63 2.73 14.79
N SER A 179 -10.78 3.98 15.22
CA SER A 179 -11.93 4.80 14.86
C SER A 179 -11.68 5.60 13.57
N GLY A 180 -12.70 6.30 13.10
CA GLY A 180 -12.68 7.13 11.91
C GLY A 180 -13.21 6.41 10.68
N ASP A 181 -13.60 7.20 9.67
CA ASP A 181 -14.08 6.67 8.40
C ASP A 181 -12.92 6.08 7.58
N PRO A 182 -13.14 4.99 6.84
CA PRO A 182 -12.11 4.42 5.97
C PRO A 182 -11.50 5.46 5.04
N SER A 183 -10.19 5.54 4.99
CA SER A 183 -9.47 6.44 4.09
C SER A 183 -8.19 5.78 3.56
N PRO A 184 -8.35 4.75 2.69
CA PRO A 184 -7.24 3.97 2.20
C PRO A 184 -6.22 4.84 1.48
N TRP A 185 -4.93 4.60 1.79
CA TRP A 185 -3.77 5.26 1.18
C TRP A 185 -3.70 6.79 1.36
N ASP A 186 -4.47 7.38 2.27
CA ASP A 186 -4.43 8.80 2.58
C ASP A 186 -4.35 9.05 4.08
N TYR A 187 -5.47 9.13 4.81
CA TYR A 187 -5.42 9.26 6.28
C TYR A 187 -4.88 8.01 6.99
N ASP A 188 -4.95 6.82 6.38
CA ASP A 188 -4.24 5.64 6.90
C ASP A 188 -2.72 5.87 6.99
N VAL A 189 -2.17 6.71 6.09
CA VAL A 189 -0.76 7.09 6.12
C VAL A 189 -0.50 8.11 7.25
N ASP A 190 -1.37 9.12 7.43
CA ASP A 190 -1.26 10.06 8.56
C ASP A 190 -1.28 9.33 9.91
N ASP A 191 -2.18 8.36 10.06
CA ASP A 191 -2.31 7.55 11.27
C ASP A 191 -1.05 6.68 11.49
N SER A 192 -0.46 6.14 10.42
CA SER A 192 0.77 5.36 10.48
C SER A 192 2.00 6.20 10.86
N ILE A 193 2.10 7.43 10.36
CA ILE A 193 3.15 8.40 10.73
C ILE A 193 3.05 8.71 12.24
N ALA A 194 1.83 8.99 12.72
CA ALA A 194 1.59 9.26 14.13
C ALA A 194 1.85 8.02 15.01
N PHE A 195 1.51 6.81 14.53
CA PHE A 195 1.78 5.56 15.21
C PHE A 195 3.28 5.27 15.35
N LEU A 196 4.05 5.51 14.30
CA LEU A 196 5.52 5.41 14.36
C LEU A 196 6.07 6.38 15.40
N THR A 197 5.61 7.63 15.42
CA THR A 197 6.00 8.63 16.45
C THR A 197 5.67 8.13 17.85
N ALA A 198 4.45 7.66 18.08
CA ALA A 198 4.02 7.12 19.37
C ALA A 198 4.86 5.90 19.81
N THR A 199 5.26 5.06 18.86
CA THR A 199 6.12 3.88 19.09
C THR A 199 7.51 4.30 19.52
N LEU A 200 8.15 5.19 18.78
CA LEU A 200 9.51 5.68 19.06
C LEU A 200 9.60 6.44 20.39
N GLU A 201 8.60 7.26 20.69
CA GLU A 201 8.54 7.97 21.98
C GLU A 201 8.29 7.04 23.18
N ARG A 202 7.40 6.07 23.00
CA ARG A 202 6.98 5.17 24.08
C ARG A 202 8.05 4.17 24.48
N TRP A 203 8.86 3.73 23.52
CA TRP A 203 9.92 2.72 23.70
C TRP A 203 11.27 3.24 23.20
N ALA A 204 11.63 4.45 23.62
CA ALA A 204 12.85 5.12 23.20
C ALA A 204 14.14 4.38 23.60
N ASP A 205 14.11 3.58 24.66
CA ASP A 205 15.26 2.79 25.08
C ASP A 205 15.42 1.49 24.26
N GLU A 206 14.31 0.96 23.73
CA GLU A 206 14.29 -0.25 22.93
C GLU A 206 14.48 0.02 21.42
N THR A 207 14.16 1.25 20.95
CA THR A 207 14.11 1.62 19.53
C THR A 207 15.24 2.56 19.13
N ASP A 208 15.77 2.36 17.92
CA ASP A 208 16.66 3.30 17.25
C ASP A 208 15.86 4.16 16.25
N SER A 209 15.55 5.39 16.64
CA SER A 209 14.77 6.33 15.83
C SER A 209 15.49 6.82 14.57
N GLY A 210 16.81 6.62 14.46
CA GLY A 210 17.62 6.96 13.29
C GLY A 210 17.67 5.84 12.25
N ASN A 211 17.13 4.65 12.55
CA ASN A 211 17.15 3.47 11.69
C ASN A 211 15.75 2.88 11.57
N VAL A 212 14.93 3.47 10.69
CA VAL A 212 13.56 3.02 10.41
C VAL A 212 13.43 2.60 8.95
N VAL A 213 12.77 1.47 8.72
CA VAL A 213 12.42 0.99 7.38
C VAL A 213 10.94 0.59 7.35
N ALA A 214 10.36 0.53 6.17
CA ALA A 214 8.97 0.11 5.99
C ALA A 214 8.84 -1.04 5.00
N MET A 215 7.78 -1.82 5.15
CA MET A 215 7.36 -2.77 4.12
C MET A 215 5.86 -2.99 4.17
N GLY A 216 5.31 -3.42 3.06
CA GLY A 216 3.89 -3.75 3.00
C GLY A 216 3.54 -4.75 1.91
N MET A 217 2.32 -5.28 2.00
CA MET A 217 1.78 -6.26 1.06
C MET A 217 0.44 -5.77 0.53
N SER A 218 0.20 -5.90 -0.79
CA SER A 218 -1.08 -5.53 -1.41
C SER A 218 -1.44 -4.07 -1.11
N ARG A 219 -2.63 -3.78 -0.55
CA ARG A 219 -3.00 -2.45 -0.06
C ARG A 219 -1.90 -1.84 0.81
N GLY A 220 -1.34 -2.63 1.72
CA GLY A 220 -0.28 -2.18 2.63
C GLY A 220 1.02 -1.81 1.93
N ALA A 221 1.31 -2.39 0.78
CA ALA A 221 2.51 -2.05 0.02
C ALA A 221 2.47 -0.60 -0.50
N ASN A 222 1.34 -0.18 -1.07
CA ASN A 222 1.19 1.22 -1.46
C ASN A 222 1.11 2.16 -0.25
N THR A 223 0.53 1.70 0.88
CA THR A 223 0.57 2.46 2.14
C THR A 223 2.01 2.64 2.62
N ALA A 224 2.86 1.60 2.52
CA ALA A 224 4.28 1.68 2.88
C ALA A 224 5.05 2.67 1.97
N LEU A 225 4.81 2.63 0.65
CA LEU A 225 5.40 3.60 -0.28
C LEU A 225 5.01 5.04 0.07
N LEU A 226 3.71 5.29 0.27
CA LEU A 226 3.22 6.64 0.62
C LEU A 226 3.67 7.08 2.01
N HIS A 227 3.83 6.15 2.96
CA HIS A 227 4.42 6.45 4.27
C HIS A 227 5.89 6.89 4.09
N ALA A 228 6.68 6.15 3.32
CA ALA A 228 8.08 6.49 3.06
C ALA A 228 8.26 7.79 2.25
N ILE A 229 7.33 8.13 1.35
CA ILE A 229 7.30 9.41 0.63
C ILE A 229 7.03 10.60 1.58
N ARG A 230 6.24 10.38 2.64
CA ARG A 230 5.73 11.44 3.51
C ARG A 230 6.46 11.53 4.85
N ASP A 231 7.35 10.59 5.17
CA ASP A 231 8.09 10.51 6.43
C ASP A 231 9.57 10.20 6.16
N ASP A 232 10.41 11.21 6.26
CA ASP A 232 11.85 11.15 5.99
C ASP A 232 12.65 10.29 6.99
N ARG A 233 12.02 9.83 8.07
CA ARG A 233 12.62 8.85 8.99
C ARG A 233 12.77 7.47 8.35
N ILE A 234 11.97 7.16 7.31
CA ILE A 234 12.01 5.85 6.63
C ILE A 234 13.12 5.86 5.58
N GLY A 235 14.22 5.15 5.88
CA GLY A 235 15.40 5.09 5.01
C GLY A 235 15.31 4.07 3.87
N ALA A 236 14.41 3.09 3.97
CA ALA A 236 14.17 2.12 2.89
C ALA A 236 12.75 1.56 2.96
N VAL A 237 12.20 1.17 1.80
CA VAL A 237 10.85 0.61 1.69
C VAL A 237 10.77 -0.59 0.75
N VAL A 238 9.92 -1.55 1.11
CA VAL A 238 9.61 -2.72 0.26
C VAL A 238 8.14 -2.74 -0.07
N ASP A 239 7.84 -2.83 -1.36
CA ASP A 239 6.51 -3.04 -1.92
C ASP A 239 6.37 -4.48 -2.42
N TYR A 240 5.47 -5.26 -1.81
CA TYR A 240 5.00 -6.52 -2.36
C TYR A 240 3.64 -6.31 -3.05
N TYR A 241 3.65 -6.28 -4.38
CA TYR A 241 2.46 -6.24 -5.26
C TYR A 241 1.44 -5.14 -4.90
N GLY A 242 1.91 -3.93 -4.58
CA GLY A 242 1.04 -2.80 -4.24
C GLY A 242 0.38 -2.14 -5.45
N PRO A 243 -0.83 -1.57 -5.28
CA PRO A 243 -1.49 -0.75 -6.29
C PRO A 243 -0.90 0.68 -6.29
N ALA A 244 0.36 0.84 -6.74
CA ALA A 244 1.13 2.08 -6.59
C ALA A 244 0.75 3.22 -7.56
N ASP A 245 -0.12 2.97 -8.55
CA ASP A 245 -0.52 3.96 -9.57
C ASP A 245 -2.00 3.83 -9.92
N PHE A 246 -2.81 4.81 -9.57
CA PHE A 246 -4.24 4.83 -9.88
C PHE A 246 -4.58 5.54 -11.19
N TYR A 247 -3.59 5.94 -12.01
CA TYR A 247 -3.79 6.47 -13.36
C TYR A 247 -3.60 5.43 -14.46
N ASN A 248 -3.01 4.26 -14.13
CA ASN A 248 -2.71 3.22 -15.11
C ASN A 248 -3.96 2.50 -15.65
N ALA A 249 -3.79 1.71 -16.71
CA ALA A 249 -4.88 0.97 -17.34
C ALA A 249 -5.57 -0.05 -16.42
N GLY A 250 -4.83 -0.62 -15.43
CA GLY A 250 -5.40 -1.51 -14.42
C GLY A 250 -6.41 -0.78 -13.53
N ALA A 251 -6.06 0.42 -13.06
CA ALA A 251 -6.96 1.26 -12.26
C ALA A 251 -8.21 1.68 -13.05
N GLN A 252 -8.06 2.04 -14.34
CA GLN A 252 -9.20 2.36 -15.21
C GLN A 252 -10.13 1.14 -15.41
N THR A 253 -9.56 -0.05 -15.52
CA THR A 253 -10.32 -1.31 -15.59
C THR A 253 -11.10 -1.56 -14.30
N LEU A 254 -10.47 -1.34 -13.13
CA LEU A 254 -11.14 -1.46 -11.83
C LEU A 254 -12.27 -0.44 -11.68
N ALA A 255 -12.04 0.84 -12.04
CA ALA A 255 -13.07 1.87 -12.03
C ALA A 255 -14.26 1.49 -12.93
N THR A 256 -14.01 0.93 -14.11
CA THR A 256 -15.06 0.41 -14.99
C THR A 256 -15.84 -0.74 -14.33
N GLY A 257 -15.14 -1.65 -13.67
CA GLY A 257 -15.76 -2.74 -12.91
C GLY A 257 -16.68 -2.22 -11.79
N VAL A 258 -16.21 -1.26 -11.02
CA VAL A 258 -17.00 -0.60 -9.96
C VAL A 258 -18.25 0.08 -10.54
N LEU A 259 -18.11 0.84 -11.62
CA LEU A 259 -19.22 1.52 -12.28
C LEU A 259 -20.29 0.56 -12.85
N THR A 260 -19.87 -0.61 -13.27
CA THR A 260 -20.79 -1.64 -13.79
C THR A 260 -21.40 -2.53 -12.69
N GLY A 261 -21.06 -2.26 -11.42
CA GLY A 261 -21.56 -3.07 -10.30
C GLY A 261 -20.93 -4.46 -10.25
N ASN A 262 -19.72 -4.63 -10.78
CA ASN A 262 -18.99 -5.89 -10.73
C ASN A 262 -18.64 -6.21 -9.27
N ALA A 263 -19.21 -7.28 -8.72
CA ALA A 263 -19.01 -7.66 -7.31
C ALA A 263 -17.55 -7.93 -6.95
N GLY A 264 -16.74 -8.43 -7.90
CA GLY A 264 -15.32 -8.65 -7.71
C GLY A 264 -14.54 -7.34 -7.57
N ALA A 265 -14.83 -6.36 -8.43
CA ALA A 265 -14.21 -5.03 -8.33
C ALA A 265 -14.62 -4.32 -7.03
N LEU A 266 -15.90 -4.40 -6.64
CA LEU A 266 -16.42 -3.79 -5.41
C LEU A 266 -15.90 -4.44 -4.13
N SER A 267 -15.43 -5.69 -4.19
CA SER A 267 -14.85 -6.40 -3.04
C SER A 267 -13.34 -6.14 -2.85
N LEU A 268 -12.71 -5.35 -3.71
CA LEU A 268 -11.32 -4.98 -3.53
C LEU A 268 -11.17 -3.92 -2.44
N PRO A 269 -10.11 -3.99 -1.61
CA PRO A 269 -9.81 -2.98 -0.61
C PRO A 269 -9.78 -1.57 -1.22
N GLY A 270 -10.48 -0.63 -0.60
CA GLY A 270 -10.57 0.76 -1.06
C GLY A 270 -11.52 1.02 -2.23
N ALA A 271 -12.12 0.00 -2.86
CA ALA A 271 -13.02 0.20 -4.00
C ALA A 271 -14.27 1.00 -3.63
N GLN A 272 -14.89 0.71 -2.47
CA GLN A 272 -16.04 1.46 -1.98
C GLN A 272 -15.69 2.94 -1.72
N TYR A 273 -14.52 3.20 -1.11
CA TYR A 273 -14.06 4.56 -0.90
C TYR A 273 -13.90 5.33 -2.22
N LEU A 274 -13.30 4.71 -3.24
CA LEU A 274 -13.15 5.33 -4.56
C LEU A 274 -14.51 5.58 -5.23
N LEU A 275 -15.47 4.68 -5.05
CA LEU A 275 -16.84 4.90 -5.53
C LEU A 275 -17.43 6.14 -4.86
N ASP A 276 -17.44 6.20 -3.54
CA ASP A 276 -18.13 7.23 -2.76
C ASP A 276 -17.45 8.62 -2.89
N ASN A 277 -16.12 8.67 -3.01
CA ASN A 277 -15.36 9.92 -2.94
C ASN A 277 -14.80 10.40 -4.30
N VAL A 278 -14.67 9.52 -5.29
CA VAL A 278 -14.16 9.89 -6.61
C VAL A 278 -15.28 9.90 -7.66
N LEU A 279 -16.10 8.85 -7.68
CA LEU A 279 -17.08 8.65 -8.75
C LEU A 279 -18.47 9.23 -8.40
N ASP A 280 -19.00 8.95 -7.22
CA ASP A 280 -20.33 9.42 -6.83
C ASP A 280 -20.50 10.96 -6.79
N PRO A 281 -19.47 11.75 -6.39
CA PRO A 281 -19.56 13.22 -6.52
C PRO A 281 -19.73 13.73 -7.95
N LEU A 282 -19.45 12.92 -8.95
CA LEU A 282 -19.63 13.23 -10.37
C LEU A 282 -21.00 12.81 -10.92
N ARG A 283 -21.86 12.19 -10.07
CA ARG A 283 -23.22 11.79 -10.46
C ARG A 283 -24.13 13.01 -10.66
N THR A 284 -25.04 12.87 -11.59
CA THR A 284 -26.15 13.79 -11.80
C THR A 284 -27.36 13.41 -10.96
N GLU A 285 -28.31 14.31 -10.77
CA GLU A 285 -29.53 14.07 -9.97
C GLU A 285 -30.38 12.91 -10.48
N ASP A 286 -30.32 12.60 -11.76
CA ASP A 286 -31.00 11.46 -12.40
C ASP A 286 -30.21 10.13 -12.30
N GLY A 287 -29.07 10.13 -11.56
CA GLY A 287 -28.25 8.96 -11.28
C GLY A 287 -27.24 8.58 -12.37
N GLY A 288 -27.17 9.37 -13.44
CA GLY A 288 -26.12 9.28 -14.46
C GLY A 288 -24.81 9.93 -14.02
N TYR A 289 -23.89 10.13 -14.98
CA TYR A 289 -22.65 10.90 -14.78
C TYR A 289 -22.57 12.06 -15.78
N ASN A 290 -21.83 13.10 -15.41
CA ASN A 290 -21.69 14.30 -16.22
C ASN A 290 -20.26 14.42 -16.78
N ALA A 291 -20.10 14.20 -18.09
CA ALA A 291 -18.81 14.33 -18.77
C ALA A 291 -18.21 15.76 -18.68
N SER A 292 -19.05 16.77 -18.38
CA SER A 292 -18.63 18.17 -18.22
C SER A 292 -18.48 18.57 -16.75
N ALA A 293 -18.60 17.65 -15.79
CA ALA A 293 -18.40 17.95 -14.37
C ALA A 293 -17.00 18.50 -14.08
N ASP A 294 -16.84 19.10 -12.92
CA ASP A 294 -15.53 19.44 -12.39
C ASP A 294 -14.87 18.19 -11.81
N TYR A 295 -13.80 17.73 -12.46
CA TYR A 295 -13.04 16.54 -12.06
C TYR A 295 -11.93 16.84 -11.05
N ALA A 296 -11.71 18.11 -10.66
CA ALA A 296 -10.54 18.50 -9.87
C ALA A 296 -10.46 17.73 -8.54
N THR A 297 -11.56 17.66 -7.78
CA THR A 297 -11.61 16.96 -6.50
C THR A 297 -11.32 15.46 -6.67
N GLY A 298 -12.01 14.78 -7.59
CA GLY A 298 -11.79 13.34 -7.84
C GLY A 298 -10.37 13.03 -8.32
N ARG A 299 -9.78 13.91 -9.13
CA ARG A 299 -8.38 13.78 -9.56
C ARG A 299 -7.40 13.90 -8.39
N LEU A 300 -7.62 14.83 -7.45
CA LEU A 300 -6.79 14.95 -6.25
C LEU A 300 -6.93 13.72 -5.35
N GLU A 301 -8.12 13.12 -5.23
CA GLU A 301 -8.33 11.88 -4.50
C GLU A 301 -7.55 10.70 -5.13
N VAL A 302 -7.54 10.59 -6.46
CA VAL A 302 -6.74 9.60 -7.19
C VAL A 302 -5.25 9.87 -6.99
N LEU A 303 -4.82 11.14 -7.07
CA LEU A 303 -3.42 11.53 -6.97
C LEU A 303 -2.82 11.26 -5.59
N ARG A 304 -3.53 11.59 -4.50
CA ARG A 304 -3.06 11.33 -3.13
C ARG A 304 -2.73 9.86 -2.88
N ARG A 305 -3.32 8.97 -3.66
CA ARG A 305 -3.17 7.51 -3.53
C ARG A 305 -2.18 6.89 -4.50
N SER A 306 -1.61 7.70 -5.40
CA SER A 306 -0.71 7.23 -6.46
C SER A 306 0.75 7.53 -6.11
N ALA A 307 1.44 6.58 -5.46
CA ALA A 307 2.86 6.73 -5.11
C ALA A 307 3.73 7.04 -6.34
N SER A 308 3.34 6.55 -7.52
CA SER A 308 4.02 6.81 -8.81
C SER A 308 4.15 8.30 -9.18
N ALA A 309 3.29 9.16 -8.65
CA ALA A 309 3.35 10.60 -8.87
C ALA A 309 4.43 11.31 -8.02
N PHE A 310 5.01 10.62 -7.03
CA PHE A 310 5.92 11.20 -6.02
C PHE A 310 7.25 10.44 -5.95
N THR A 311 7.69 9.83 -7.03
CA THR A 311 8.85 8.94 -7.05
C THR A 311 10.15 9.61 -6.60
N THR A 312 10.30 10.92 -6.82
CA THR A 312 11.48 11.69 -6.38
C THR A 312 11.67 11.72 -4.85
N ASP A 313 10.64 11.37 -4.09
CA ASP A 313 10.64 11.36 -2.62
C ASP A 313 10.81 9.93 -2.07
N LEU A 314 10.88 8.90 -2.94
CA LEU A 314 11.09 7.51 -2.53
C LEU A 314 12.53 7.33 -2.00
N PRO A 315 12.72 6.74 -0.80
CA PRO A 315 14.02 6.30 -0.34
C PRO A 315 14.51 5.06 -1.12
N ASP A 316 15.52 4.36 -0.62
CA ASP A 316 15.90 3.06 -1.18
C ASP A 316 14.67 2.13 -1.24
N THR A 317 14.35 1.64 -2.43
CA THR A 317 13.07 0.97 -2.69
C THR A 317 13.26 -0.35 -3.44
N GLN A 318 12.62 -1.41 -2.95
CA GLN A 318 12.44 -2.65 -3.70
C GLN A 318 10.96 -2.93 -3.95
N VAL A 319 10.63 -3.31 -5.18
CA VAL A 319 9.27 -3.69 -5.60
C VAL A 319 9.28 -5.13 -6.10
N HIS A 320 8.43 -5.96 -5.56
CA HIS A 320 8.32 -7.39 -5.88
C HIS A 320 6.90 -7.72 -6.36
N HIS A 321 6.76 -8.20 -7.61
CA HIS A 321 5.44 -8.45 -8.19
C HIS A 321 5.47 -9.63 -9.17
N HIS A 322 4.45 -10.47 -9.13
CA HIS A 322 4.34 -11.59 -10.05
C HIS A 322 3.52 -11.22 -11.30
N TYR A 323 3.99 -11.61 -12.49
CA TYR A 323 3.30 -11.32 -13.77
C TYR A 323 1.85 -11.85 -13.82
N ARG A 324 1.57 -12.93 -13.11
CA ARG A 324 0.26 -13.60 -13.11
C ARG A 324 -0.54 -13.35 -11.83
N ASP A 325 -0.23 -12.25 -11.13
CA ASP A 325 -1.04 -11.84 -9.99
C ASP A 325 -2.48 -11.57 -10.44
N GLY A 326 -3.43 -12.30 -9.84
CA GLY A 326 -4.85 -12.23 -10.18
C GLY A 326 -5.65 -11.31 -9.25
N VAL A 327 -4.99 -10.60 -8.34
CA VAL A 327 -5.63 -9.65 -7.39
C VAL A 327 -5.23 -8.22 -7.76
N VAL A 328 -3.93 -7.92 -7.74
CA VAL A 328 -3.39 -6.63 -8.18
C VAL A 328 -2.61 -6.85 -9.47
N PRO A 329 -3.05 -6.33 -10.61
CA PRO A 329 -2.31 -6.46 -11.87
C PRO A 329 -0.90 -5.88 -11.78
N ILE A 330 0.10 -6.57 -12.32
CA ILE A 330 1.50 -6.11 -12.32
C ILE A 330 1.69 -4.73 -12.97
N THR A 331 0.73 -4.28 -13.79
CA THR A 331 0.74 -2.97 -14.43
C THR A 331 0.85 -1.81 -13.45
N PHE A 332 0.43 -1.98 -12.19
CA PHE A 332 0.61 -0.98 -11.15
C PHE A 332 2.08 -0.78 -10.80
N SER A 333 2.83 -1.87 -10.58
CA SER A 333 4.27 -1.80 -10.30
C SER A 333 5.09 -1.43 -11.55
N GLN A 334 4.64 -1.82 -12.74
CA GLN A 334 5.26 -1.39 -13.99
C GLN A 334 5.13 0.12 -14.18
N ALA A 335 3.95 0.71 -13.92
CA ALA A 335 3.73 2.14 -13.99
C ALA A 335 4.59 2.91 -12.97
N LEU A 336 4.77 2.38 -11.75
CA LEU A 336 5.70 2.93 -10.78
C LEU A 336 7.14 2.93 -11.30
N ALA A 337 7.61 1.79 -11.85
CA ALA A 337 8.95 1.67 -12.40
C ALA A 337 9.16 2.60 -13.61
N GLU A 338 8.17 2.75 -14.49
CA GLU A 338 8.18 3.70 -15.60
C GLU A 338 8.27 5.15 -15.11
N SER A 339 7.53 5.48 -14.04
CA SER A 339 7.57 6.81 -13.43
C SER A 339 8.95 7.11 -12.81
N VAL A 340 9.57 6.13 -12.14
CA VAL A 340 10.94 6.26 -11.65
C VAL A 340 11.93 6.42 -12.79
N ALA A 341 11.79 5.66 -13.87
CA ALA A 341 12.68 5.80 -15.04
C ALA A 341 12.56 7.19 -15.70
N ALA A 342 11.38 7.80 -15.67
CA ALA A 342 11.12 9.11 -16.26
C ALA A 342 11.55 10.28 -15.35
N ASN A 343 11.34 10.19 -14.06
CA ASN A 343 11.46 11.31 -13.11
C ASN A 343 12.60 11.13 -12.09
N GLY A 344 13.15 9.93 -11.95
CA GLY A 344 14.12 9.58 -10.92
C GLY A 344 13.45 9.11 -9.62
N SER A 345 14.30 8.73 -8.67
CA SER A 345 13.98 8.35 -7.30
C SER A 345 14.89 9.09 -6.34
N GLY A 346 14.47 9.33 -5.10
CA GLY A 346 15.33 9.91 -4.06
C GLY A 346 16.46 8.97 -3.64
N GLY A 347 16.17 7.66 -3.57
CA GLY A 347 17.15 6.60 -3.32
C GLY A 347 17.33 5.64 -4.50
N SER A 348 17.93 4.48 -4.26
CA SER A 348 17.99 3.39 -5.23
C SER A 348 16.60 2.78 -5.45
N PHE A 349 16.34 2.30 -6.67
CA PHE A 349 15.07 1.66 -7.01
C PHE A 349 15.34 0.36 -7.76
N GLU A 350 14.75 -0.73 -7.27
CA GLU A 350 14.84 -2.06 -7.89
C GLU A 350 13.45 -2.67 -8.06
N PHE A 351 13.12 -3.09 -9.28
CA PHE A 351 11.87 -3.80 -9.58
C PHE A 351 12.16 -5.26 -9.95
N PHE A 352 11.55 -6.18 -9.24
CA PHE A 352 11.67 -7.63 -9.41
C PHE A 352 10.35 -8.24 -9.91
N PRO A 353 10.16 -8.35 -11.23
CA PRO A 353 9.03 -9.08 -11.79
C PRO A 353 9.31 -10.59 -11.73
N TYR A 354 8.36 -11.37 -11.21
CA TYR A 354 8.47 -12.83 -11.08
C TYR A 354 7.61 -13.57 -12.10
N GLY A 355 8.06 -14.75 -12.48
CA GLY A 355 7.38 -15.58 -13.47
C GLY A 355 7.47 -15.06 -14.89
N THR A 356 6.52 -15.45 -15.72
CA THR A 356 6.42 -15.03 -17.13
C THR A 356 5.09 -14.32 -17.37
N PRO A 357 5.05 -13.35 -18.31
CA PRO A 357 3.79 -12.73 -18.69
C PRO A 357 2.74 -13.78 -19.06
N PRO A 358 1.48 -13.62 -18.63
CA PRO A 358 0.42 -14.56 -18.97
C PRO A 358 0.12 -14.54 -20.46
N ALA A 359 -0.13 -15.71 -21.05
CA ALA A 359 -0.57 -15.81 -22.43
C ALA A 359 -2.02 -15.33 -22.60
N SER A 360 -2.81 -15.40 -21.54
CA SER A 360 -4.20 -14.91 -21.48
C SER A 360 -4.54 -14.41 -20.06
N PRO A 361 -5.56 -13.57 -19.89
CA PRO A 361 -6.06 -13.18 -18.55
C PRO A 361 -6.47 -14.36 -17.67
N ALA A 362 -6.86 -15.48 -18.25
CA ALA A 362 -7.23 -16.69 -17.53
C ALA A 362 -6.04 -17.38 -16.83
N ASP A 363 -4.81 -17.01 -17.16
CA ASP A 363 -3.60 -17.53 -16.53
C ASP A 363 -3.24 -16.79 -15.23
N ALA A 364 -3.94 -15.68 -14.94
CA ALA A 364 -3.81 -14.97 -13.67
C ALA A 364 -4.49 -15.75 -12.53
N SER A 365 -3.89 -15.72 -11.34
CA SER A 365 -4.40 -16.44 -10.19
C SER A 365 -4.06 -15.71 -8.88
N PRO A 366 -4.99 -15.71 -7.90
CA PRO A 366 -4.72 -15.17 -6.56
C PRO A 366 -3.55 -15.84 -5.83
N ILE A 367 -3.17 -17.06 -6.20
CA ILE A 367 -2.01 -17.76 -5.62
C ILE A 367 -0.69 -16.98 -5.82
N PHE A 368 -0.61 -16.18 -6.88
CA PHE A 368 0.56 -15.35 -7.17
C PHE A 368 0.55 -14.01 -6.42
N HIS A 369 -0.46 -13.79 -5.59
CA HIS A 369 -0.59 -12.66 -4.68
C HIS A 369 -0.09 -12.99 -3.26
N ALA A 370 0.84 -13.92 -3.11
CA ALA A 370 1.40 -14.31 -1.82
C ALA A 370 2.79 -14.92 -2.01
N PRO A 371 3.87 -14.28 -1.54
CA PRO A 371 5.23 -14.76 -1.75
C PRO A 371 5.49 -16.10 -1.04
N GLU A 372 4.80 -16.37 0.07
CA GLU A 372 4.97 -17.59 0.88
C GLU A 372 4.49 -18.84 0.15
N VAL A 373 3.51 -18.72 -0.73
CA VAL A 373 2.91 -19.85 -1.45
C VAL A 373 3.26 -19.89 -2.93
N SER A 374 3.80 -18.80 -3.49
CA SER A 374 4.29 -18.75 -4.87
C SER A 374 5.75 -19.24 -4.94
N PRO A 375 6.04 -20.42 -5.53
CA PRO A 375 7.42 -20.91 -5.63
C PRO A 375 8.37 -19.94 -6.34
N GLU A 376 7.85 -19.15 -7.27
CA GLU A 376 8.62 -18.18 -8.05
C GLU A 376 8.96 -16.93 -7.22
N MET A 377 8.13 -16.57 -6.22
CA MET A 377 8.36 -15.42 -5.34
C MET A 377 9.07 -15.78 -4.01
N GLN A 378 9.06 -17.05 -3.58
CA GLN A 378 9.70 -17.44 -2.33
C GLN A 378 11.16 -16.93 -2.17
N PRO A 379 12.02 -16.95 -3.21
CA PRO A 379 13.35 -16.38 -3.10
C PRO A 379 13.40 -14.89 -2.74
N SER A 380 12.32 -14.14 -2.96
CA SER A 380 12.24 -12.73 -2.60
C SER A 380 12.32 -12.50 -1.09
N LEU A 381 11.83 -13.45 -0.26
CA LEU A 381 11.83 -13.30 1.19
C LEU A 381 13.24 -13.09 1.74
N SER A 382 14.23 -13.86 1.29
CA SER A 382 15.62 -13.69 1.70
C SER A 382 16.25 -12.42 1.11
N THR A 383 15.88 -12.03 -0.10
CA THR A 383 16.34 -10.80 -0.75
C THR A 383 15.88 -9.59 0.04
N VAL A 384 14.59 -9.53 0.36
CA VAL A 384 13.97 -8.45 1.14
C VAL A 384 14.54 -8.39 2.56
N GLN A 385 14.66 -9.54 3.24
CA GLN A 385 15.28 -9.58 4.57
C GLN A 385 16.69 -8.97 4.54
N SER A 386 17.50 -9.37 3.56
CA SER A 386 18.85 -8.86 3.40
C SER A 386 18.88 -7.37 3.06
N PHE A 387 17.98 -6.91 2.21
CA PHE A 387 17.85 -5.50 1.84
C PHE A 387 17.53 -4.64 3.07
N LEU A 388 16.50 -5.00 3.82
CA LEU A 388 16.09 -4.23 5.00
C LEU A 388 17.13 -4.26 6.12
N LEU A 389 17.77 -5.41 6.38
CA LEU A 389 18.88 -5.50 7.35
C LEU A 389 20.09 -4.67 6.93
N ASN A 390 20.43 -4.61 5.64
CA ASN A 390 21.49 -3.74 5.13
C ASN A 390 21.13 -2.26 5.30
N ALA A 391 19.90 -1.87 5.02
CA ALA A 391 19.43 -0.49 5.13
C ALA A 391 19.55 0.03 6.57
N VAL A 392 19.32 -0.82 7.55
CA VAL A 392 19.45 -0.48 8.99
C VAL A 392 20.83 -0.80 9.57
N GLY A 393 21.83 -1.10 8.74
CA GLY A 393 23.21 -1.33 9.19
C GLY A 393 23.50 -2.68 9.87
N LEU A 394 22.54 -3.61 9.86
CA LEU A 394 22.65 -4.97 10.44
C LEU A 394 23.09 -6.03 9.40
N GLY A 395 23.18 -5.67 8.12
CA GLY A 395 23.65 -6.58 7.08
C GLY A 395 25.10 -6.97 7.28
N ASN A 396 25.44 -8.22 6.93
CA ASN A 396 26.83 -8.71 6.99
C ASN A 396 27.74 -7.81 6.15
N ALA A 397 28.63 -7.08 6.79
CA ALA A 397 29.59 -6.14 6.18
C ALA A 397 30.53 -6.80 5.13
N SER A 398 30.49 -8.14 4.99
CA SER A 398 31.30 -8.92 4.04
C SER A 398 30.73 -8.99 2.62
N ARG A 399 29.57 -8.40 2.30
CA ARG A 399 28.92 -8.48 0.98
C ARG A 399 28.65 -7.12 0.30
N ARG A 400 29.33 -6.04 0.67
CA ARG A 400 29.36 -4.85 -0.20
C ARG A 400 30.27 -5.17 -1.38
N PRO A 401 29.78 -5.47 -2.59
CA PRO A 401 30.61 -5.35 -3.78
C PRO A 401 31.00 -3.88 -3.86
N ALA A 402 32.29 -3.61 -3.91
CA ALA A 402 32.79 -2.28 -4.24
C ALA A 402 32.14 -1.88 -5.57
N LEU A 403 31.26 -0.89 -5.55
CA LEU A 403 30.78 -0.21 -6.74
C LEU A 403 32.01 0.36 -7.43
N ALA A 404 32.53 -0.38 -8.42
CA ALA A 404 33.49 0.12 -9.35
C ALA A 404 32.79 1.19 -10.19
N LEU A 405 32.95 2.46 -9.81
CA LEU A 405 32.71 3.59 -10.67
C LEU A 405 33.69 3.47 -11.86
N THR A 406 33.22 2.92 -12.96
CA THR A 406 33.87 3.10 -14.27
C THR A 406 33.26 4.35 -14.89
N TYR A 407 34.12 5.37 -15.03
CA TYR A 407 33.90 6.60 -15.80
C TYR A 407 33.73 6.31 -17.27
#